data_09dfb474f55f863a50eeba7f66c22208
#
_entry.id   09dfb474f55f863a50eeba7f66c22208
#
_cell.length_a   1.000
_cell.length_b   1.000
_cell.length_c   1.000
_cell.angle_alpha   90.00
_cell.angle_beta   90.00
_cell.angle_gamma   90.00
#
_symmetry.space_group_name_H-M   'P 1'
#
loop_
_entity.id
_entity.type
_entity.pdbx_description
1 polymer ?
#
loop_
_entity_poly.entity_id
_entity_poly.type
_entity_poly.pdbx_seq_one_letter_code
_entity_poly.pdbx_strand_id
1 'polypeptide(L)'
;MSADNGCSSVVCGTGIWDQITEVSSPRKRYLTVFFLLLFLQGTVFGKEPVTIYLAGDSTMAPKFPEKRPETGWGEALQKFFDERKVRVENLAQNGRSTRTFIADNRWQALVARIKKGDYVFIEFGHNDGVKEKVDRYTPPDEYRRNLLRFISDVREKEAIPVLLTPVMRRRFDVQGVFYDTLGEYPDIVRSVASEQRVALIDMHRKSEALLKESGPEGSRKLFLQLKPGENSNYPNGVEDNTHFSPLGAEKMAALVVEGIMEQRLGLVKFLKREATN
;
A
#
# COMPACT_ATOMS: atom_id res chain seq x y z
N MET A 1 16.81 24.67 -70.82
CA MET A 1 18.09 25.41 -70.89
C MET A 1 19.10 24.56 -70.16
N SER A 2 19.72 23.71 -70.84
CA SER A 2 21.08 23.77 -71.40
C SER A 2 22.05 23.34 -70.38
N ALA A 3 22.50 22.12 -70.44
CA ALA A 3 23.64 21.61 -71.25
C ALA A 3 24.93 21.73 -70.42
N ASP A 4 25.89 20.93 -70.35
CA ASP A 4 26.33 19.80 -71.16
C ASP A 4 27.72 19.36 -70.63
N ASN A 5 28.02 18.10 -70.81
CA ASN A 5 29.32 17.56 -71.27
C ASN A 5 30.52 17.67 -70.33
N GLY A 6 31.36 16.69 -70.22
CA GLY A 6 31.75 15.57 -71.06
C GLY A 6 33.02 14.97 -70.47
N CYS A 7 33.15 13.75 -70.58
CA CYS A 7 33.94 12.94 -71.49
C CYS A 7 35.41 12.75 -71.17
N SER A 8 35.74 11.46 -71.16
CA SER A 8 36.94 10.78 -71.66
C SER A 8 38.27 10.87 -70.83
N SER A 9 39.05 9.89 -70.72
CA SER A 9 39.38 8.61 -71.43
C SER A 9 40.52 7.87 -70.70
N VAL A 10 40.35 6.57 -70.57
CA VAL A 10 41.29 5.52 -71.06
C VAL A 10 42.82 5.68 -70.80
N VAL A 11 43.42 4.70 -70.12
CA VAL A 11 44.44 3.79 -70.67
C VAL A 11 45.01 2.87 -69.59
N CYS A 12 44.84 1.59 -69.73
CA CYS A 12 45.67 0.40 -69.85
C CYS A 12 47.07 0.40 -69.23
N GLY A 13 47.34 -0.65 -68.46
CA GLY A 13 48.74 -1.02 -68.08
C GLY A 13 48.78 -2.22 -67.14
N THR A 14 48.96 -3.36 -67.77
CA THR A 14 49.46 -4.67 -67.39
C THR A 14 50.41 -4.80 -66.21
N GLY A 15 50.19 -5.88 -65.39
CA GLY A 15 51.30 -6.70 -65.06
C GLY A 15 51.50 -7.16 -63.64
N ILE A 16 51.48 -8.45 -63.54
CA ILE A 16 52.35 -9.30 -62.71
C ILE A 16 51.91 -9.69 -61.30
N TRP A 17 51.70 -10.94 -61.14
CA TRP A 17 51.55 -11.84 -60.02
C TRP A 17 52.46 -11.54 -58.83
N ASP A 18 51.91 -11.60 -57.61
CA ASP A 18 52.57 -12.21 -56.48
C ASP A 18 51.59 -12.83 -55.51
N GLN A 19 51.77 -14.12 -55.31
CA GLN A 19 51.07 -14.93 -54.29
C GLN A 19 51.71 -14.58 -52.95
N ILE A 20 50.88 -14.11 -52.06
CA ILE A 20 51.21 -14.07 -50.62
C ILE A 20 50.29 -15.03 -49.89
N THR A 21 50.90 -16.10 -49.43
CA THR A 21 50.36 -17.13 -48.55
C THR A 21 49.78 -16.51 -47.26
N GLU A 22 48.53 -16.72 -47.05
CA GLU A 22 47.89 -16.39 -45.75
C GLU A 22 48.38 -17.35 -44.65
N VAL A 23 49.24 -16.84 -43.77
CA VAL A 23 49.55 -17.46 -42.49
C VAL A 23 48.40 -17.17 -41.54
N SER A 24 47.54 -18.14 -41.34
CA SER A 24 46.43 -18.06 -40.36
C SER A 24 46.96 -17.99 -38.92
N SER A 25 46.92 -16.80 -38.34
CA SER A 25 47.28 -16.56 -36.94
C SER A 25 46.23 -17.16 -35.95
N PRO A 26 46.66 -18.02 -35.02
CA PRO A 26 45.74 -18.64 -34.05
C PRO A 26 45.16 -17.67 -32.98
N ARG A 27 45.56 -16.39 -33.02
CA ARG A 27 45.17 -15.40 -32.01
C ARG A 27 43.72 -14.87 -32.14
N LYS A 28 43.03 -15.04 -33.25
CA LYS A 28 41.69 -14.55 -33.47
C LYS A 28 40.57 -15.44 -32.88
N ARG A 29 40.86 -16.70 -32.57
CA ARG A 29 39.83 -17.63 -32.04
C ARG A 29 39.57 -17.48 -30.53
N TYR A 30 40.52 -16.95 -29.77
CA TYR A 30 40.37 -16.77 -28.33
C TYR A 30 39.61 -15.48 -27.95
N LEU A 31 39.63 -14.47 -28.83
CA LEU A 31 38.92 -13.19 -28.54
C LEU A 31 37.40 -13.32 -28.67
N THR A 32 36.93 -14.19 -29.57
CA THR A 32 35.49 -14.40 -29.80
C THR A 32 34.84 -15.22 -28.68
N VAL A 33 35.57 -16.15 -28.07
CA VAL A 33 35.09 -16.95 -26.93
C VAL A 33 35.04 -16.11 -25.63
N PHE A 34 35.99 -15.17 -25.47
CA PHE A 34 36.00 -14.30 -24.29
C PHE A 34 34.88 -13.27 -24.29
N PHE A 35 34.45 -12.80 -25.47
CA PHE A 35 33.30 -11.90 -25.59
C PHE A 35 31.95 -12.61 -25.40
N LEU A 36 31.84 -13.90 -25.69
CA LEU A 36 30.62 -14.67 -25.51
C LEU A 36 30.39 -15.06 -24.04
N LEU A 37 31.47 -15.16 -23.23
CA LEU A 37 31.35 -15.47 -21.80
C LEU A 37 31.04 -14.25 -20.92
N LEU A 38 31.22 -13.03 -21.43
CA LEU A 38 30.91 -11.79 -20.69
C LEU A 38 29.41 -11.40 -20.76
N PHE A 39 28.62 -12.01 -21.66
CA PHE A 39 27.18 -11.75 -21.79
C PHE A 39 26.28 -12.68 -20.97
N LEU A 40 26.86 -13.64 -20.23
CA LEU A 40 26.10 -14.56 -19.37
C LEU A 40 26.14 -14.19 -17.87
N GLN A 41 26.52 -12.97 -17.54
CA GLN A 41 26.15 -12.42 -16.26
C GLN A 41 24.66 -12.02 -16.36
N GLY A 42 23.79 -13.03 -16.37
CA GLY A 42 22.37 -12.83 -16.16
C GLY A 42 22.23 -12.06 -14.85
N THR A 43 21.89 -10.79 -14.95
CA THR A 43 21.38 -10.03 -13.81
C THR A 43 20.21 -10.85 -13.26
N VAL A 44 20.44 -11.52 -12.14
CA VAL A 44 19.36 -12.06 -11.33
C VAL A 44 18.57 -10.83 -10.88
N PHE A 45 17.65 -10.35 -11.71
CA PHE A 45 16.64 -9.41 -11.30
C PHE A 45 15.82 -10.13 -10.23
N GLY A 46 16.19 -9.91 -8.98
CA GLY A 46 15.34 -10.30 -7.86
C GLY A 46 13.97 -9.71 -8.14
N LYS A 47 12.93 -10.54 -8.09
CA LYS A 47 11.54 -10.08 -8.28
C LYS A 47 11.31 -8.91 -7.32
N GLU A 48 10.89 -7.75 -7.85
CA GLU A 48 10.55 -6.60 -7.01
C GLU A 48 9.55 -7.03 -5.91
N PRO A 49 9.68 -6.48 -4.70
CA PRO A 49 8.73 -6.77 -3.65
C PRO A 49 7.31 -6.36 -4.07
N VAL A 50 6.33 -7.14 -3.67
CA VAL A 50 4.91 -6.75 -3.80
C VAL A 50 4.66 -5.56 -2.88
N THR A 51 3.97 -4.53 -3.37
CA THR A 51 3.63 -3.37 -2.54
C THR A 51 2.19 -3.49 -2.02
N ILE A 52 2.01 -3.20 -0.73
CA ILE A 52 0.70 -2.96 -0.11
C ILE A 52 0.57 -1.45 0.06
N TYR A 53 -0.28 -0.82 -0.75
CA TYR A 53 -0.66 0.58 -0.56
C TYR A 53 -1.79 0.66 0.44
N LEU A 54 -1.67 1.57 1.41
CA LEU A 54 -2.71 1.84 2.40
C LEU A 54 -3.39 3.16 2.07
N ALA A 55 -4.71 3.12 1.84
CA ALA A 55 -5.58 4.27 1.64
C ALA A 55 -6.58 4.36 2.79
N GLY A 56 -6.53 5.43 3.57
CA GLY A 56 -7.35 5.54 4.76
C GLY A 56 -7.24 6.88 5.49
N ASP A 57 -7.82 6.90 6.67
CA ASP A 57 -7.89 8.07 7.54
C ASP A 57 -6.84 8.05 8.69
N SER A 58 -7.13 8.80 9.77
CA SER A 58 -6.20 8.96 10.89
C SER A 58 -5.94 7.69 11.69
N THR A 59 -6.82 6.70 11.66
CA THR A 59 -6.62 5.45 12.40
C THR A 59 -5.52 4.59 11.76
N MET A 60 -5.32 4.75 10.47
CA MET A 60 -4.30 4.05 9.66
C MET A 60 -3.04 4.89 9.43
N ALA A 61 -3.17 6.23 9.33
CA ALA A 61 -2.16 7.15 8.85
C ALA A 61 -0.90 7.22 9.71
N PRO A 62 0.28 7.49 9.11
CA PRO A 62 1.49 7.79 9.86
C PRO A 62 1.32 9.10 10.63
N LYS A 63 2.02 9.21 11.79
CA LYS A 63 1.94 10.35 12.68
C LYS A 63 3.22 11.18 12.66
N PHE A 64 3.04 12.51 12.67
CA PHE A 64 4.13 13.43 12.83
C PHE A 64 4.74 13.35 14.24
N PRO A 65 6.01 13.74 14.42
CA PRO A 65 6.69 13.67 15.72
C PRO A 65 5.93 14.36 16.86
N GLU A 66 5.27 15.50 16.59
CA GLU A 66 4.50 16.27 17.57
C GLU A 66 3.17 15.60 17.99
N LYS A 67 2.79 14.52 17.32
CA LYS A 67 1.61 13.71 17.68
C LYS A 67 1.97 12.41 18.40
N ARG A 68 3.26 12.12 18.56
CA ARG A 68 3.67 10.92 19.28
C ARG A 68 3.29 11.01 20.77
N PRO A 69 2.83 9.92 21.41
CA PRO A 69 2.91 8.53 20.97
C PRO A 69 1.70 8.05 20.11
N GLU A 70 0.79 8.95 19.67
CA GLU A 70 -0.25 8.56 18.72
C GLU A 70 0.36 7.80 17.55
N THR A 71 -0.22 6.65 17.17
CA THR A 71 0.29 5.77 16.13
C THR A 71 -0.86 5.22 15.29
N GLY A 72 -0.74 5.30 13.97
CA GLY A 72 -1.70 4.65 13.07
C GLY A 72 -1.38 3.17 12.90
N TRP A 73 -2.39 2.30 12.80
CA TRP A 73 -2.14 0.86 12.65
C TRP A 73 -1.34 0.51 11.38
N GLY A 74 -1.48 1.33 10.33
CA GLY A 74 -0.72 1.15 9.10
C GLY A 74 0.79 1.31 9.27
N GLU A 75 1.25 2.04 10.30
CA GLU A 75 2.68 2.15 10.64
C GLU A 75 3.24 0.82 11.18
N ALA A 76 2.40 0.05 11.88
CA ALA A 76 2.82 -1.20 12.49
C ALA A 76 2.79 -2.40 11.51
N LEU A 77 2.09 -2.28 10.37
CA LEU A 77 1.83 -3.41 9.48
C LEU A 77 3.11 -3.99 8.85
N GLN A 78 4.10 -3.15 8.53
CA GLN A 78 5.36 -3.62 7.93
C GLN A 78 6.11 -4.62 8.82
N LYS A 79 5.95 -4.55 10.14
CA LYS A 79 6.61 -5.46 11.09
C LYS A 79 6.31 -6.94 10.82
N PHE A 80 5.13 -7.24 10.26
CA PHE A 80 4.65 -8.60 10.01
C PHE A 80 5.18 -9.22 8.70
N PHE A 81 5.84 -8.42 7.84
CA PHE A 81 6.35 -8.86 6.54
C PHE A 81 7.86 -8.75 6.42
N ASP A 82 8.47 -9.65 5.61
CA ASP A 82 9.85 -9.48 5.14
C ASP A 82 9.88 -8.36 4.09
N GLU A 83 10.57 -7.25 4.38
CA GLU A 83 10.64 -6.07 3.51
C GLU A 83 11.20 -6.35 2.12
N ARG A 84 12.00 -7.42 1.97
CA ARG A 84 12.51 -7.89 0.68
C ARG A 84 11.42 -8.53 -0.19
N LYS A 85 10.29 -8.88 0.39
CA LYS A 85 9.17 -9.58 -0.26
C LYS A 85 7.92 -8.72 -0.37
N VAL A 86 7.64 -7.94 0.67
CA VAL A 86 6.46 -7.07 0.75
C VAL A 86 6.88 -5.73 1.34
N ARG A 87 6.55 -4.66 0.64
CA ARG A 87 6.69 -3.27 1.10
C ARG A 87 5.32 -2.70 1.44
N VAL A 88 5.19 -2.08 2.60
CA VAL A 88 3.98 -1.34 2.98
C VAL A 88 4.21 0.14 2.73
N GLU A 89 3.44 0.73 1.80
CA GLU A 89 3.40 2.17 1.55
C GLU A 89 2.14 2.78 2.15
N ASN A 90 2.28 3.41 3.29
CA ASN A 90 1.16 4.02 3.99
C ASN A 90 0.90 5.44 3.48
N LEU A 91 -0.12 5.59 2.64
CA LEU A 91 -0.57 6.85 2.04
C LEU A 91 -1.83 7.41 2.70
N ALA A 92 -2.30 6.76 3.77
CA ALA A 92 -3.42 7.25 4.58
C ALA A 92 -3.10 8.63 5.17
N GLN A 93 -4.15 9.43 5.42
CA GLN A 93 -3.98 10.80 5.87
C GLN A 93 -4.99 11.19 6.94
N ASN A 94 -4.50 11.83 7.99
CA ASN A 94 -5.33 12.32 9.09
C ASN A 94 -6.50 13.18 8.60
N GLY A 95 -7.69 12.91 9.13
CA GLY A 95 -8.89 13.70 8.89
C GLY A 95 -9.53 13.53 7.51
N ARG A 96 -9.09 12.57 6.70
CA ARG A 96 -9.67 12.35 5.37
C ARG A 96 -10.85 11.39 5.42
N SER A 97 -11.91 11.76 4.70
CA SER A 97 -12.99 10.90 4.25
C SER A 97 -12.69 10.41 2.84
N THR A 98 -13.49 9.50 2.31
CA THR A 98 -13.39 9.09 0.89
C THR A 98 -13.50 10.28 -0.03
N ARG A 99 -14.43 11.22 0.23
CA ARG A 99 -14.62 12.46 -0.53
C ARG A 99 -13.35 13.32 -0.53
N THR A 100 -12.81 13.64 0.64
CA THR A 100 -11.66 14.53 0.75
C THR A 100 -10.37 13.88 0.29
N PHE A 101 -10.24 12.55 0.41
CA PHE A 101 -9.08 11.83 -0.13
C PHE A 101 -9.04 11.91 -1.67
N ILE A 102 -10.21 11.92 -2.32
CA ILE A 102 -10.33 12.17 -3.77
C ILE A 102 -10.06 13.64 -4.09
N ALA A 103 -10.71 14.56 -3.38
CA ALA A 103 -10.63 16.01 -3.66
C ALA A 103 -9.20 16.55 -3.52
N ASP A 104 -8.42 16.03 -2.59
CA ASP A 104 -7.01 16.39 -2.38
C ASP A 104 -6.05 15.71 -3.38
N ASN A 105 -6.55 15.06 -4.43
CA ASN A 105 -5.78 14.28 -5.41
C ASN A 105 -4.93 13.14 -4.81
N ARG A 106 -5.19 12.74 -3.56
CA ARG A 106 -4.43 11.68 -2.88
C ARG A 106 -4.70 10.32 -3.50
N TRP A 107 -5.96 10.07 -3.86
CA TRP A 107 -6.34 8.85 -4.56
C TRP A 107 -5.63 8.72 -5.91
N GLN A 108 -5.65 9.77 -6.72
CA GLN A 108 -4.99 9.79 -8.03
C GLN A 108 -3.47 9.58 -7.91
N ALA A 109 -2.86 10.22 -6.91
CA ALA A 109 -1.43 10.06 -6.63
C ALA A 109 -1.07 8.62 -6.20
N LEU A 110 -1.97 7.94 -5.45
CA LEU A 110 -1.83 6.53 -5.11
C LEU A 110 -1.94 5.66 -6.37
N VAL A 111 -3.02 5.83 -7.15
CA VAL A 111 -3.28 5.04 -8.37
C VAL A 111 -2.13 5.13 -9.38
N ALA A 112 -1.47 6.29 -9.47
CA ALA A 112 -0.31 6.48 -10.34
C ALA A 112 0.91 5.63 -9.97
N ARG A 113 0.99 5.13 -8.72
CA ARG A 113 2.10 4.31 -8.22
C ARG A 113 1.87 2.81 -8.37
N ILE A 114 0.61 2.40 -8.48
CA ILE A 114 0.20 0.98 -8.47
C ILE A 114 0.80 0.26 -9.68
N LYS A 115 1.38 -0.91 -9.41
CA LYS A 115 1.84 -1.86 -10.42
C LYS A 115 0.97 -3.13 -10.39
N LYS A 116 0.95 -3.85 -11.48
CA LYS A 116 0.31 -5.17 -11.57
C LYS A 116 0.75 -6.10 -10.44
N GLY A 117 -0.24 -6.68 -9.75
CA GLY A 117 -0.02 -7.62 -8.66
C GLY A 117 0.21 -6.98 -7.29
N ASP A 118 0.22 -5.65 -7.18
CA ASP A 118 0.21 -4.93 -5.90
C ASP A 118 -1.16 -5.06 -5.21
N TYR A 119 -1.21 -4.73 -3.94
CA TYR A 119 -2.43 -4.70 -3.14
C TYR A 119 -2.75 -3.27 -2.75
N VAL A 120 -4.05 -2.94 -2.69
CA VAL A 120 -4.51 -1.67 -2.12
C VAL A 120 -5.52 -1.97 -1.01
N PHE A 121 -5.16 -1.66 0.23
CA PHE A 121 -6.00 -1.79 1.40
C PHE A 121 -6.72 -0.46 1.63
N ILE A 122 -8.05 -0.50 1.67
CA ILE A 122 -8.92 0.68 1.68
C ILE A 122 -9.77 0.66 2.94
N GLU A 123 -9.53 1.59 3.88
CA GLU A 123 -10.30 1.76 5.11
C GLU A 123 -10.67 3.23 5.32
N PHE A 124 -11.95 3.54 5.27
CA PHE A 124 -12.51 4.85 5.58
C PHE A 124 -13.82 4.67 6.37
N GLY A 125 -14.36 5.74 6.91
CA GLY A 125 -15.65 5.76 7.60
C GLY A 125 -15.68 6.71 8.79
N HIS A 126 -14.58 6.89 9.53
CA HIS A 126 -14.53 7.74 10.72
C HIS A 126 -14.83 9.22 10.44
N ASN A 127 -14.42 9.72 9.27
CA ASN A 127 -14.68 11.09 8.86
C ASN A 127 -15.92 11.18 7.96
N ASP A 128 -16.16 10.15 7.14
CA ASP A 128 -17.34 10.08 6.27
C ASP A 128 -18.63 10.17 7.06
N GLY A 129 -18.72 9.51 8.23
CA GLY A 129 -19.93 9.45 9.05
C GLY A 129 -20.21 10.67 9.94
N VAL A 130 -19.35 11.69 9.99
CA VAL A 130 -19.52 12.83 10.90
C VAL A 130 -20.26 13.96 10.21
N LYS A 131 -21.59 13.98 10.33
CA LYS A 131 -22.50 14.94 9.66
C LYS A 131 -22.20 16.39 10.03
N GLU A 132 -21.76 16.65 11.25
CA GLU A 132 -21.42 17.98 11.75
C GLU A 132 -20.17 18.58 11.09
N LYS A 133 -19.33 17.74 10.48
CA LYS A 133 -18.12 18.16 9.77
C LYS A 133 -18.39 18.17 8.26
N VAL A 134 -19.17 19.15 7.81
CA VAL A 134 -19.63 19.27 6.42
C VAL A 134 -18.51 19.25 5.37
N ASP A 135 -17.31 19.71 5.72
CA ASP A 135 -16.12 19.71 4.89
C ASP A 135 -15.66 18.30 4.51
N ARG A 136 -15.89 17.31 5.35
CA ARG A 136 -15.46 15.92 5.18
C ARG A 136 -16.58 14.90 5.21
N TYR A 137 -17.77 15.26 5.67
CA TYR A 137 -18.92 14.36 5.65
C TYR A 137 -19.19 13.84 4.24
N THR A 138 -19.35 12.55 4.11
CA THR A 138 -19.67 11.86 2.86
C THR A 138 -20.96 11.08 3.06
N PRO A 139 -22.07 11.49 2.43
CA PRO A 139 -23.34 10.75 2.53
C PRO A 139 -23.18 9.28 2.12
N PRO A 140 -23.98 8.36 2.69
CA PRO A 140 -23.88 6.91 2.44
C PRO A 140 -23.80 6.52 0.96
N ASP A 141 -24.65 7.09 0.12
CA ASP A 141 -24.65 6.82 -1.33
C ASP A 141 -23.37 7.30 -2.03
N GLU A 142 -22.84 8.45 -1.61
CA GLU A 142 -21.56 8.95 -2.15
C GLU A 142 -20.39 8.10 -1.65
N TYR A 143 -20.39 7.72 -0.37
CA TYR A 143 -19.41 6.81 0.20
C TYR A 143 -19.36 5.48 -0.58
N ARG A 144 -20.53 4.89 -0.84
CA ARG A 144 -20.65 3.69 -1.66
C ARG A 144 -20.07 3.90 -3.07
N ARG A 145 -20.42 5.00 -3.76
CA ARG A 145 -19.87 5.30 -5.09
C ARG A 145 -18.35 5.46 -5.07
N ASN A 146 -17.81 6.09 -4.03
CA ASN A 146 -16.37 6.27 -3.89
C ASN A 146 -15.65 4.92 -3.72
N LEU A 147 -16.20 3.99 -2.92
CA LEU A 147 -15.65 2.63 -2.77
C LEU A 147 -15.68 1.87 -4.09
N LEU A 148 -16.78 1.94 -4.85
CA LEU A 148 -16.87 1.31 -6.17
C LEU A 148 -15.82 1.86 -7.14
N ARG A 149 -15.62 3.18 -7.15
CA ARG A 149 -14.56 3.84 -7.93
C ARG A 149 -13.18 3.33 -7.53
N PHE A 150 -12.88 3.29 -6.24
CA PHE A 150 -11.59 2.81 -5.73
C PHE A 150 -11.29 1.37 -6.20
N ILE A 151 -12.29 0.49 -6.14
CA ILE A 151 -12.17 -0.89 -6.63
C ILE A 151 -11.87 -0.92 -8.13
N SER A 152 -12.63 -0.14 -8.94
CA SER A 152 -12.45 -0.07 -10.39
C SER A 152 -11.06 0.39 -10.76
N ASP A 153 -10.62 1.53 -10.21
CA ASP A 153 -9.33 2.14 -10.52
C ASP A 153 -8.16 1.21 -10.17
N VAL A 154 -8.26 0.45 -9.05
CA VAL A 154 -7.25 -0.54 -8.66
C VAL A 154 -7.22 -1.73 -9.62
N ARG A 155 -8.39 -2.22 -10.04
CA ARG A 155 -8.49 -3.34 -10.99
C ARG A 155 -7.96 -2.97 -12.38
N GLU A 156 -8.18 -1.74 -12.82
CA GLU A 156 -7.62 -1.22 -14.08
C GLU A 156 -6.09 -1.26 -14.11
N LYS A 157 -5.43 -1.21 -12.94
CA LYS A 157 -3.99 -1.40 -12.77
C LYS A 157 -3.56 -2.87 -12.67
N GLU A 158 -4.48 -3.82 -12.83
CA GLU A 158 -4.26 -5.24 -12.60
C GLU A 158 -3.73 -5.53 -11.17
N ALA A 159 -4.11 -4.70 -10.20
CA ALA A 159 -3.81 -4.83 -8.79
C ALA A 159 -5.01 -5.37 -8.02
N ILE A 160 -4.82 -5.69 -6.75
CA ILE A 160 -5.77 -6.40 -5.92
C ILE A 160 -6.34 -5.43 -4.88
N PRO A 161 -7.62 -4.98 -5.02
CA PRO A 161 -8.27 -4.21 -3.98
C PRO A 161 -8.66 -5.11 -2.80
N VAL A 162 -8.48 -4.61 -1.59
CA VAL A 162 -8.94 -5.23 -0.34
C VAL A 162 -9.67 -4.16 0.44
N LEU A 163 -10.94 -4.38 0.73
CA LEU A 163 -11.72 -3.49 1.58
C LEU A 163 -11.56 -3.86 3.04
N LEU A 164 -11.44 -2.84 3.88
CA LEU A 164 -11.46 -2.98 5.33
C LEU A 164 -12.63 -2.15 5.86
N THR A 165 -13.45 -2.74 6.75
CA THR A 165 -14.42 -1.94 7.50
C THR A 165 -13.68 -1.05 8.50
N PRO A 166 -14.17 0.18 8.80
CA PRO A 166 -13.51 1.05 9.76
C PRO A 166 -13.40 0.38 11.13
N VAL A 167 -12.25 0.58 11.79
CA VAL A 167 -11.99 0.08 13.15
C VAL A 167 -12.93 0.74 14.16
N MET A 168 -13.24 0.06 15.29
CA MET A 168 -14.09 0.60 16.33
C MET A 168 -13.43 1.73 17.12
N ARG A 169 -14.22 2.73 17.51
CA ARG A 169 -13.87 3.64 18.60
C ARG A 169 -14.09 2.94 19.93
N ARG A 170 -13.29 3.26 20.94
CA ARG A 170 -13.50 2.79 22.31
C ARG A 170 -14.67 3.58 22.93
N ARG A 171 -15.85 3.00 22.91
CA ARG A 171 -17.07 3.60 23.48
C ARG A 171 -17.76 2.61 24.40
N PHE A 172 -17.79 2.96 25.67
CA PHE A 172 -18.53 2.25 26.72
C PHE A 172 -19.40 3.27 27.44
N ASP A 173 -20.60 2.86 27.80
CA ASP A 173 -21.50 3.67 28.64
C ASP A 173 -21.06 3.61 30.11
N VAL A 174 -21.84 4.27 30.99
CA VAL A 174 -21.57 4.34 32.43
C VAL A 174 -21.73 2.99 33.13
N GLN A 175 -22.40 2.03 32.52
CA GLN A 175 -22.55 0.66 32.99
C GLN A 175 -21.44 -0.27 32.44
N GLY A 176 -20.57 0.25 31.62
CA GLY A 176 -19.49 -0.52 30.97
C GLY A 176 -19.95 -1.32 29.76
N VAL A 177 -21.11 -1.02 29.18
CA VAL A 177 -21.61 -1.67 27.97
C VAL A 177 -21.04 -0.97 26.75
N PHE A 178 -20.41 -1.77 25.88
CA PHE A 178 -19.84 -1.29 24.63
C PHE A 178 -20.95 -0.90 23.64
N TYR A 179 -20.76 0.20 22.89
CA TYR A 179 -21.69 0.63 21.84
C TYR A 179 -20.95 1.15 20.60
N ASP A 180 -21.55 0.90 19.44
CA ASP A 180 -21.04 1.35 18.14
C ASP A 180 -21.42 2.80 17.85
N THR A 181 -20.52 3.53 17.18
CA THR A 181 -20.70 4.92 16.74
C THR A 181 -20.39 5.13 15.25
N LEU A 182 -20.25 4.06 14.47
CA LEU A 182 -19.90 4.13 13.06
C LEU A 182 -21.12 4.09 12.12
N GLY A 183 -22.31 3.81 12.70
CA GLY A 183 -23.56 3.79 11.95
C GLY A 183 -23.54 2.77 10.81
N GLU A 184 -24.04 3.16 9.65
CA GLU A 184 -24.23 2.28 8.49
C GLU A 184 -22.96 2.06 7.64
N TYR A 185 -21.88 2.82 7.87
CA TYR A 185 -20.68 2.77 7.02
C TYR A 185 -20.01 1.39 6.95
N PRO A 186 -19.88 0.64 8.06
CA PRO A 186 -19.33 -0.72 7.99
C PRO A 186 -20.18 -1.67 7.14
N ASP A 187 -21.51 -1.53 7.18
CA ASP A 187 -22.43 -2.37 6.40
C ASP A 187 -22.38 -2.05 4.91
N ILE A 188 -22.18 -0.79 4.55
CA ILE A 188 -21.94 -0.39 3.17
C ILE A 188 -20.64 -1.04 2.63
N VAL A 189 -19.56 -1.06 3.41
CA VAL A 189 -18.32 -1.73 3.03
C VAL A 189 -18.54 -3.22 2.80
N ARG A 190 -19.26 -3.91 3.69
CA ARG A 190 -19.60 -5.33 3.56
C ARG A 190 -20.43 -5.61 2.32
N SER A 191 -21.44 -4.78 2.06
CA SER A 191 -22.30 -4.90 0.86
C SER A 191 -21.48 -4.73 -0.42
N VAL A 192 -20.68 -3.67 -0.51
CA VAL A 192 -19.83 -3.41 -1.67
C VAL A 192 -18.81 -4.53 -1.88
N ALA A 193 -18.17 -5.02 -0.81
CA ALA A 193 -17.20 -6.13 -0.91
C ALA A 193 -17.86 -7.40 -1.47
N SER A 194 -19.04 -7.75 -0.98
CA SER A 194 -19.81 -8.91 -1.43
C SER A 194 -20.25 -8.77 -2.90
N GLU A 195 -20.85 -7.66 -3.27
CA GLU A 195 -21.34 -7.38 -4.62
C GLU A 195 -20.22 -7.37 -5.65
N GLN A 196 -19.10 -6.76 -5.29
CA GLN A 196 -17.93 -6.65 -6.16
C GLN A 196 -17.01 -7.87 -6.09
N ARG A 197 -17.28 -8.84 -5.21
CA ARG A 197 -16.41 -10.02 -4.97
C ARG A 197 -14.97 -9.60 -4.68
N VAL A 198 -14.82 -8.64 -3.77
CA VAL A 198 -13.54 -8.13 -3.28
C VAL A 198 -13.28 -8.73 -1.91
N ALA A 199 -12.03 -9.04 -1.61
CA ALA A 199 -11.63 -9.49 -0.28
C ALA A 199 -11.99 -8.44 0.77
N LEU A 200 -12.59 -8.88 1.89
CA LEU A 200 -13.01 -8.06 2.99
C LEU A 200 -12.30 -8.47 4.27
N ILE A 201 -11.60 -7.55 4.90
CA ILE A 201 -11.11 -7.69 6.27
C ILE A 201 -12.06 -6.92 7.18
N ASP A 202 -12.88 -7.63 7.95
CA ASP A 202 -13.92 -7.01 8.79
C ASP A 202 -13.31 -6.48 10.10
N MET A 203 -12.57 -5.36 9.99
CA MET A 203 -11.92 -4.72 11.13
C MET A 203 -12.90 -4.21 12.17
N HIS A 204 -14.11 -3.84 11.75
CA HIS A 204 -15.19 -3.42 12.66
C HIS A 204 -15.49 -4.53 13.67
N ARG A 205 -15.80 -5.74 13.19
CA ARG A 205 -16.12 -6.88 14.07
C ARG A 205 -14.90 -7.36 14.86
N LYS A 206 -13.73 -7.39 14.24
CA LYS A 206 -12.49 -7.83 14.90
C LYS A 206 -12.10 -6.90 16.03
N SER A 207 -12.12 -5.58 15.81
CA SER A 207 -11.79 -4.61 16.84
C SER A 207 -12.88 -4.52 17.91
N GLU A 208 -14.17 -4.70 17.55
CA GLU A 208 -15.26 -4.82 18.52
C GLU A 208 -15.01 -5.98 19.50
N ALA A 209 -14.69 -7.17 18.98
CA ALA A 209 -14.41 -8.34 19.80
C ALA A 209 -13.24 -8.07 20.76
N LEU A 210 -12.13 -7.51 20.27
CA LEU A 210 -10.97 -7.14 21.07
C LEU A 210 -11.32 -6.13 22.18
N LEU A 211 -12.14 -5.13 21.87
CA LEU A 211 -12.53 -4.11 22.87
C LEU A 211 -13.48 -4.67 23.93
N LYS A 212 -14.42 -5.51 23.53
CA LYS A 212 -15.34 -6.18 24.47
C LYS A 212 -14.59 -7.13 25.39
N GLU A 213 -13.67 -7.93 24.87
CA GLU A 213 -12.81 -8.82 25.64
C GLU A 213 -11.92 -8.05 26.63
N SER A 214 -11.34 -6.94 26.20
CA SER A 214 -10.48 -6.09 27.03
C SER A 214 -11.26 -5.33 28.10
N GLY A 215 -12.54 -5.10 27.90
CA GLY A 215 -13.40 -4.30 28.76
C GLY A 215 -13.06 -2.81 28.83
N PRO A 216 -13.83 -2.01 29.60
CA PRO A 216 -13.66 -0.56 29.68
C PRO A 216 -12.24 -0.14 30.11
N GLU A 217 -11.70 -0.76 31.16
CA GLU A 217 -10.40 -0.36 31.70
C GLU A 217 -9.24 -0.98 30.91
N GLY A 218 -9.31 -2.28 30.59
CA GLY A 218 -8.25 -2.97 29.87
C GLY A 218 -8.01 -2.44 28.46
N SER A 219 -9.05 -1.91 27.80
CA SER A 219 -8.96 -1.32 26.47
C SER A 219 -8.33 0.08 26.43
N ARG A 220 -8.24 0.79 27.57
CA ARG A 220 -7.66 2.14 27.62
C ARG A 220 -6.21 2.18 27.06
N LYS A 221 -5.42 1.18 27.41
CA LYS A 221 -4.00 1.08 26.96
C LYS A 221 -3.83 0.93 25.43
N LEU A 222 -4.89 0.59 24.71
CA LEU A 222 -4.87 0.49 23.25
C LEU A 222 -5.07 1.84 22.56
N PHE A 223 -5.53 2.83 23.29
CA PHE A 223 -5.84 4.16 22.78
C PHE A 223 -4.92 5.22 23.35
N LEU A 224 -4.97 6.42 22.78
CA LEU A 224 -4.14 7.53 23.21
C LEU A 224 -4.72 8.12 24.52
N GLN A 225 -4.29 7.55 25.64
CA GLN A 225 -4.72 7.89 26.99
C GLN A 225 -3.45 8.24 27.79
N LEU A 226 -3.25 9.51 28.06
CA LEU A 226 -2.08 10.03 28.77
C LEU A 226 -2.51 10.94 29.92
N LYS A 227 -1.81 10.82 31.05
CA LYS A 227 -1.99 11.72 32.19
C LYS A 227 -1.25 13.05 31.97
N PRO A 228 -1.65 14.13 32.64
CA PRO A 228 -0.86 15.35 32.63
C PRO A 228 0.60 15.11 33.03
N GLY A 229 1.52 15.67 32.24
CA GLY A 229 2.96 15.53 32.46
C GLY A 229 3.59 14.20 32.01
N GLU A 230 2.81 13.25 31.52
CA GLU A 230 3.31 11.94 31.07
C GLU A 230 4.08 12.01 29.74
N ASN A 231 3.72 12.96 28.88
CA ASN A 231 4.34 13.12 27.58
C ASN A 231 4.46 14.59 27.17
N SER A 232 5.61 14.99 26.66
CA SER A 232 5.89 16.40 26.28
C SER A 232 4.98 16.93 25.17
N ASN A 233 4.52 16.08 24.27
CA ASN A 233 3.59 16.46 23.19
C ASN A 233 2.15 16.67 23.73
N TYR A 234 1.86 16.15 24.92
CA TYR A 234 0.55 16.22 25.58
C TYR A 234 0.71 16.65 27.05
N PRO A 235 1.22 17.89 27.31
CA PRO A 235 1.55 18.32 28.68
C PRO A 235 0.35 18.30 29.63
N ASN A 236 -0.85 18.52 29.11
CA ASN A 236 -2.10 18.49 29.89
C ASN A 236 -2.78 17.10 29.88
N GLY A 237 -2.10 16.06 29.37
CA GLY A 237 -2.69 14.75 29.13
C GLY A 237 -3.64 14.72 27.93
N VAL A 238 -4.20 13.57 27.64
CA VAL A 238 -5.20 13.37 26.59
C VAL A 238 -6.04 12.14 26.89
N GLU A 239 -7.33 12.22 26.62
CA GLU A 239 -8.28 11.08 26.62
C GLU A 239 -8.89 10.93 25.22
N ASP A 240 -8.21 10.24 24.33
CA ASP A 240 -8.68 9.97 22.98
C ASP A 240 -9.11 8.50 22.85
N ASN A 241 -10.38 8.32 22.54
CA ASN A 241 -11.02 7.00 22.38
C ASN A 241 -11.14 6.59 20.88
N THR A 242 -10.43 7.27 19.99
CA THR A 242 -10.43 7.02 18.54
C THR A 242 -9.05 6.62 18.04
N HIS A 243 -8.01 7.37 18.45
CA HIS A 243 -6.65 7.17 17.97
C HIS A 243 -5.85 6.26 18.90
N PHE A 244 -4.92 5.50 18.35
CA PHE A 244 -4.25 4.42 19.05
C PHE A 244 -2.94 4.87 19.72
N SER A 245 -2.63 4.19 20.82
CA SER A 245 -1.27 4.07 21.34
C SER A 245 -0.41 3.18 20.42
N PRO A 246 0.91 3.13 20.58
CA PRO A 246 1.75 2.17 19.84
C PRO A 246 1.30 0.71 20.01
N LEU A 247 0.87 0.33 21.23
CA LEU A 247 0.33 -1.00 21.51
C LEU A 247 -0.99 -1.25 20.75
N GLY A 248 -1.89 -0.26 20.74
CA GLY A 248 -3.16 -0.37 20.03
C GLY A 248 -2.94 -0.49 18.53
N ALA A 249 -2.06 0.32 17.96
CA ALA A 249 -1.72 0.26 16.54
C ALA A 249 -1.18 -1.12 16.14
N GLU A 250 -0.31 -1.71 16.97
CA GLU A 250 0.24 -3.05 16.75
C GLU A 250 -0.85 -4.13 16.84
N LYS A 251 -1.76 -4.04 17.82
CA LYS A 251 -2.90 -4.96 17.93
C LYS A 251 -3.84 -4.87 16.74
N MET A 252 -4.17 -3.66 16.27
CA MET A 252 -4.99 -3.50 15.06
C MET A 252 -4.29 -4.05 13.82
N ALA A 253 -2.98 -3.82 13.65
CA ALA A 253 -2.22 -4.40 12.55
C ALA A 253 -2.21 -5.94 12.61
N ALA A 254 -2.14 -6.54 13.81
CA ALA A 254 -2.27 -7.99 13.98
C ALA A 254 -3.64 -8.51 13.52
N LEU A 255 -4.74 -7.80 13.85
CA LEU A 255 -6.08 -8.15 13.36
C LEU A 255 -6.19 -8.06 11.82
N VAL A 256 -5.49 -7.11 11.20
CA VAL A 256 -5.39 -7.04 9.74
C VAL A 256 -4.66 -8.28 9.19
N VAL A 257 -3.58 -8.72 9.82
CA VAL A 257 -2.84 -9.93 9.44
C VAL A 257 -3.70 -11.19 9.58
N GLU A 258 -4.47 -11.31 10.65
CA GLU A 258 -5.47 -12.38 10.79
C GLU A 258 -6.46 -12.37 9.62
N GLY A 259 -6.98 -11.19 9.25
CA GLY A 259 -7.86 -11.03 8.10
C GLY A 259 -7.19 -11.42 6.78
N ILE A 260 -5.91 -11.12 6.58
CA ILE A 260 -5.12 -11.57 5.42
C ILE A 260 -5.10 -13.11 5.34
N MET A 261 -4.92 -13.78 6.48
CA MET A 261 -4.92 -15.25 6.57
C MET A 261 -6.31 -15.83 6.32
N GLU A 262 -7.36 -15.29 6.93
CA GLU A 262 -8.75 -15.71 6.75
C GLU A 262 -9.21 -15.58 5.28
N GLN A 263 -8.85 -14.47 4.64
CA GLN A 263 -9.15 -14.22 3.22
C GLN A 263 -8.20 -14.99 2.27
N ARG A 264 -7.23 -15.72 2.80
CA ARG A 264 -6.24 -16.50 2.04
C ARG A 264 -5.56 -15.66 0.96
N LEU A 265 -5.25 -14.39 1.26
CA LEU A 265 -4.59 -13.53 0.30
C LEU A 265 -3.20 -14.07 -0.04
N GLY A 266 -2.75 -13.85 -1.27
CA GLY A 266 -1.42 -14.28 -1.70
C GLY A 266 -0.26 -13.70 -0.88
N LEU A 267 -0.56 -12.78 0.04
CA LEU A 267 0.36 -12.19 1.01
C LEU A 267 0.74 -13.13 2.15
N VAL A 268 -0.08 -14.14 2.47
CA VAL A 268 0.15 -15.10 3.58
C VAL A 268 1.55 -15.73 3.49
N LYS A 269 2.00 -16.09 2.30
CA LYS A 269 3.32 -16.70 2.08
C LYS A 269 4.52 -15.81 2.40
N PHE A 270 4.28 -14.53 2.64
CA PHE A 270 5.31 -13.53 2.93
C PHE A 270 5.29 -13.06 4.39
N LEU A 271 4.35 -13.55 5.19
CA LEU A 271 4.31 -13.27 6.63
C LEU A 271 5.55 -13.85 7.31
N LYS A 272 6.06 -13.14 8.32
CA LYS A 272 7.10 -13.67 9.20
C LYS A 272 6.52 -14.79 10.06
N ARG A 273 7.33 -15.80 10.39
CA ARG A 273 6.88 -16.96 11.17
C ARG A 273 6.29 -16.62 12.54
N GLU A 274 6.77 -15.55 13.18
CA GLU A 274 6.26 -15.05 14.46
C GLU A 274 4.85 -14.42 14.35
N ALA A 275 4.40 -14.10 13.15
CA ALA A 275 3.07 -13.54 12.89
C ALA A 275 1.98 -14.60 12.70
N THR A 276 2.36 -15.89 12.69
CA THR A 276 1.45 -17.02 12.41
C THR A 276 1.22 -17.92 13.61
N ASN A 277 1.83 -17.61 14.76
CA ASN A 277 1.62 -18.23 16.07
C ASN A 277 0.79 -17.28 16.96
#